data_9c68d2a52b9693e7d3a84b914040e36c
#
_entry.id   9c68d2a52b9693e7d3a84b914040e36c
#
_cell.length_a   1.000
_cell.length_b   1.000
_cell.length_c   1.000
_cell.angle_alpha   90.00
_cell.angle_beta   90.00
_cell.angle_gamma   90.00
#
_symmetry.space_group_name_H-M   'P 1'
#
loop_
_entity.id
_entity.type
_entity.pdbx_description
1 polymer ?
#
loop_
_entity_poly.entity_id
_entity_poly.type
_entity_poly.pdbx_seq_one_letter_code
_entity_poly.pdbx_strand_id
1 'polypeptide(L)'
;MKACAENNKEMIVLDRPNPCDYVEGPILKPAYRSFVGMLPIPVLHGCTIGELARMINGEGWIAHKKNPCSLKVIPATGWIHGEPYSLPIKPSPNLPNDQSIRLYASLCPFEATRVSVGRGTTFPFQVLGAPNKKYGDFTFTPRSLPGFDKNPMHKNVVCYGEDLRNADDVNGFTLRYFLHFYRLSGEGAAFFSRARWFDLLMGTDSVRKAILRGDSEETIRNSWQKELQDYKKMRNKYLLYE
;
A
#
# COMPACT_ATOMS: atom_id res chain seq x y z
N MET A 1 6.51 19.80 -4.44
CA MET A 1 7.37 19.91 -5.62
C MET A 1 6.73 20.74 -6.73
N LYS A 2 5.55 20.37 -7.30
CA LYS A 2 4.93 21.14 -8.39
C LYS A 2 4.76 22.62 -8.06
N ALA A 3 4.15 22.96 -6.94
CA ALA A 3 3.97 24.34 -6.50
C ALA A 3 5.32 25.09 -6.31
N CYS A 4 6.36 24.38 -5.83
CA CYS A 4 7.69 24.97 -5.72
C CYS A 4 8.27 25.32 -7.09
N ALA A 5 8.16 24.40 -8.05
CA ALA A 5 8.62 24.63 -9.42
C ALA A 5 7.87 25.80 -10.09
N GLU A 6 6.54 25.87 -9.93
CA GLU A 6 5.69 26.94 -10.48
C GLU A 6 6.01 28.32 -9.90
N ASN A 7 6.49 28.39 -8.66
CA ASN A 7 6.75 29.63 -7.95
C ASN A 7 8.25 29.90 -7.71
N ASN A 8 9.14 29.17 -8.37
CA ASN A 8 10.60 29.30 -8.24
C ASN A 8 11.07 29.23 -6.77
N LYS A 9 10.50 28.30 -5.98
CA LYS A 9 10.87 28.05 -4.58
C LYS A 9 11.71 26.79 -4.48
N GLU A 10 12.73 26.85 -3.63
CA GLU A 10 13.48 25.65 -3.24
C GLU A 10 12.61 24.75 -2.37
N MET A 11 12.74 23.44 -2.56
CA MET A 11 12.19 22.41 -1.70
C MET A 11 13.32 21.63 -1.04
N ILE A 12 13.32 21.57 0.27
CA ILE A 12 14.26 20.76 1.05
C ILE A 12 13.50 19.55 1.58
N VAL A 13 14.03 18.36 1.32
CA VAL A 13 13.52 17.09 1.86
C VAL A 13 14.51 16.57 2.88
N LEU A 14 14.09 16.48 4.14
CA LEU A 14 14.81 15.74 5.17
C LEU A 14 14.43 14.27 5.02
N ASP A 15 15.36 13.47 4.51
CA ASP A 15 15.08 12.09 4.16
C ASP A 15 15.04 11.17 5.39
N ARG A 16 14.43 10.01 5.23
CA ARG A 16 14.32 8.98 6.26
C ARG A 16 14.17 7.60 5.63
N PRO A 17 14.57 6.52 6.33
CA PRO A 17 14.36 5.15 5.87
C PRO A 17 12.89 4.85 5.59
N ASN A 18 12.64 3.96 4.63
CA ASN A 18 11.32 3.45 4.32
C ASN A 18 11.11 2.09 5.00
N PRO A 19 10.18 1.94 5.96
CA PRO A 19 9.93 0.65 6.62
C PRO A 19 9.33 -0.41 5.66
N CYS A 20 8.81 0.02 4.50
CA CYS A 20 8.31 -0.85 3.44
C CYS A 20 9.26 -0.84 2.23
N ASP A 21 10.52 -1.13 2.46
CA ASP A 21 11.60 -1.09 1.46
C ASP A 21 11.55 -2.30 0.52
N TYR A 22 10.45 -2.45 -0.18
CA TYR A 22 10.21 -3.48 -1.21
C TYR A 22 9.79 -2.84 -2.52
N VAL A 23 10.12 -3.48 -3.64
CA VAL A 23 9.64 -3.09 -4.98
C VAL A 23 8.72 -4.20 -5.48
N GLU A 24 7.40 -4.00 -5.34
CA GLU A 24 6.43 -5.04 -5.68
C GLU A 24 5.05 -4.45 -6.03
N GLY A 25 4.28 -5.22 -6.80
CA GLY A 25 2.93 -4.88 -7.23
C GLY A 25 2.86 -4.22 -8.60
N PRO A 26 1.65 -4.05 -9.16
CA PRO A 26 1.44 -3.43 -10.46
C PRO A 26 1.81 -1.95 -10.46
N ILE A 27 2.25 -1.45 -11.61
CA ILE A 27 2.52 -0.02 -11.83
C ILE A 27 1.21 0.72 -12.10
N LEU A 28 1.03 1.89 -11.49
CA LEU A 28 -0.13 2.75 -11.70
C LEU A 28 -0.29 3.11 -13.18
N LYS A 29 -1.45 2.80 -13.74
CA LYS A 29 -1.83 3.19 -15.10
C LYS A 29 -2.48 4.58 -15.13
N PRO A 30 -2.28 5.37 -16.19
CA PRO A 30 -2.82 6.75 -16.28
C PRO A 30 -4.33 6.85 -16.03
N ALA A 31 -5.12 5.86 -16.48
CA ALA A 31 -6.58 5.82 -16.29
C ALA A 31 -7.04 5.64 -14.82
N TYR A 32 -6.11 5.25 -13.93
CA TYR A 32 -6.36 5.01 -12.50
C TYR A 32 -5.69 6.06 -11.60
N ARG A 33 -5.18 7.15 -12.17
CA ARG A 33 -4.66 8.28 -11.38
C ARG A 33 -5.76 8.87 -10.51
N SER A 34 -5.41 9.07 -9.23
CA SER A 34 -6.36 9.58 -8.23
C SER A 34 -5.59 10.18 -7.05
N PHE A 35 -6.32 10.64 -6.03
CA PHE A 35 -5.72 11.09 -4.78
C PHE A 35 -4.85 10.02 -4.09
N VAL A 36 -5.20 8.73 -4.23
CA VAL A 36 -4.46 7.61 -3.61
C VAL A 36 -3.35 7.04 -4.49
N GLY A 37 -3.19 7.52 -5.72
CA GLY A 37 -2.13 7.10 -6.62
C GLY A 37 -1.96 8.11 -7.75
N MET A 38 -0.86 8.87 -7.75
CA MET A 38 -0.64 9.97 -8.70
C MET A 38 0.47 9.70 -9.70
N LEU A 39 1.44 8.85 -9.36
CA LEU A 39 2.68 8.65 -10.09
C LEU A 39 2.76 7.24 -10.68
N PRO A 40 3.48 7.04 -11.80
CA PRO A 40 3.65 5.71 -12.41
C PRO A 40 4.65 4.84 -11.64
N ILE A 41 4.31 4.51 -10.39
CA ILE A 41 5.10 3.71 -9.47
C ILE A 41 4.31 2.46 -9.04
N PRO A 42 4.97 1.39 -8.57
CA PRO A 42 4.30 0.20 -8.06
C PRO A 42 3.65 0.44 -6.70
N VAL A 43 2.84 -0.51 -6.25
CA VAL A 43 2.20 -0.49 -4.92
C VAL A 43 3.23 -0.29 -3.80
N LEU A 44 4.32 -1.04 -3.85
CA LEU A 44 5.51 -0.81 -3.03
C LEU A 44 6.63 -0.32 -3.94
N HIS A 45 7.07 0.91 -3.76
CA HIS A 45 8.01 1.57 -4.68
C HIS A 45 9.49 1.46 -4.24
N GLY A 46 9.76 1.01 -3.01
CA GLY A 46 11.10 0.76 -2.51
C GLY A 46 12.03 1.98 -2.48
N CYS A 47 11.51 3.18 -2.42
CA CYS A 47 12.30 4.40 -2.31
C CYS A 47 12.06 5.07 -0.96
N THR A 48 13.05 5.80 -0.46
CA THR A 48 12.79 6.82 0.55
C THR A 48 12.03 8.00 -0.05
N ILE A 49 11.53 8.92 0.77
CA ILE A 49 10.85 10.13 0.25
C ILE A 49 11.81 11.03 -0.52
N GLY A 50 13.10 11.07 -0.13
CA GLY A 50 14.14 11.84 -0.83
C GLY A 50 14.47 11.24 -2.19
N GLU A 51 14.63 9.93 -2.28
CA GLU A 51 14.84 9.21 -3.54
C GLU A 51 13.65 9.36 -4.48
N LEU A 52 12.43 9.20 -3.95
CA LEU A 52 11.21 9.43 -4.72
C LEU A 52 11.12 10.87 -5.23
N ALA A 53 11.48 11.86 -4.42
CA ALA A 53 11.52 13.26 -4.83
C ALA A 53 12.54 13.49 -5.97
N ARG A 54 13.74 12.88 -5.88
CA ARG A 54 14.74 12.91 -6.95
C ARG A 54 14.20 12.28 -8.24
N MET A 55 13.55 11.13 -8.14
CA MET A 55 12.96 10.42 -9.28
C MET A 55 11.85 11.25 -9.93
N ILE A 56 10.92 11.81 -9.16
CA ILE A 56 9.85 12.70 -9.65
C ILE A 56 10.44 13.85 -10.46
N ASN A 57 11.52 14.44 -9.98
CA ASN A 57 12.18 15.57 -10.61
C ASN A 57 12.94 15.14 -11.88
N GLY A 58 13.72 14.06 -11.77
CA GLY A 58 14.56 13.55 -12.85
C GLY A 58 13.77 12.97 -14.04
N GLU A 59 12.65 12.29 -13.77
CA GLU A 59 11.75 11.76 -14.81
C GLU A 59 10.71 12.79 -15.28
N GLY A 60 10.74 14.02 -14.74
CA GLY A 60 9.89 15.12 -15.18
C GLY A 60 8.40 14.93 -14.93
N TRP A 61 7.99 14.10 -13.98
CA TRP A 61 6.58 13.75 -13.74
C TRP A 61 5.70 14.90 -13.28
N ILE A 62 6.32 15.97 -12.74
CA ILE A 62 5.63 17.18 -12.31
C ILE A 62 6.07 18.41 -13.08
N ALA A 63 6.90 18.24 -14.14
CA ALA A 63 7.45 19.36 -14.88
C ALA A 63 6.32 20.23 -15.43
N HIS A 64 6.28 21.46 -14.96
CA HIS A 64 5.52 22.55 -15.58
C HIS A 64 6.48 23.34 -16.46
N LYS A 65 6.18 23.46 -17.75
CA LYS A 65 6.98 24.26 -18.70
C LYS A 65 8.48 23.91 -18.74
N LYS A 66 8.85 22.65 -18.56
CA LYS A 66 10.25 22.16 -18.57
C LYS A 66 11.12 22.61 -17.38
N ASN A 67 10.57 23.26 -16.36
CA ASN A 67 11.34 23.67 -15.19
C ASN A 67 11.24 22.59 -14.11
N PRO A 68 12.35 21.92 -13.72
CA PRO A 68 12.38 21.04 -12.57
C PRO A 68 12.21 21.86 -11.29
N CYS A 69 11.80 21.18 -10.21
CA CYS A 69 11.80 21.79 -8.87
C CYS A 69 13.25 21.99 -8.40
N SER A 70 13.59 23.16 -7.86
CA SER A 70 14.84 23.35 -7.11
C SER A 70 14.75 22.45 -5.86
N LEU A 71 15.45 21.30 -5.87
CA LEU A 71 15.34 20.25 -4.85
C LEU A 71 16.66 20.03 -4.16
N LYS A 72 16.66 20.08 -2.85
CA LYS A 72 17.75 19.66 -1.98
C LYS A 72 17.28 18.50 -1.11
N VAL A 73 17.96 17.37 -1.16
CA VAL A 73 17.70 16.22 -0.27
C VAL A 73 18.82 16.17 0.76
N ILE A 74 18.44 16.10 2.03
CA ILE A 74 19.36 15.86 3.15
C ILE A 74 19.21 14.37 3.51
N PRO A 75 20.20 13.51 3.20
CA PRO A 75 20.09 12.08 3.43
C PRO A 75 20.11 11.75 4.93
N ALA A 76 19.48 10.62 5.29
CA ALA A 76 19.64 9.99 6.59
C ALA A 76 21.03 9.35 6.69
N THR A 77 21.46 9.06 7.90
CA THR A 77 22.73 8.33 8.18
C THR A 77 22.45 7.02 8.89
N GLY A 78 23.32 6.02 8.67
CA GLY A 78 23.28 4.75 9.41
C GLY A 78 22.15 3.82 9.00
N TRP A 79 21.69 3.87 7.76
CA TRP A 79 20.76 2.92 7.16
C TRP A 79 21.08 2.74 5.67
N ILE A 80 20.91 1.52 5.18
CA ILE A 80 21.02 1.14 3.76
C ILE A 80 19.77 0.35 3.34
N HIS A 81 19.51 0.28 2.02
CA HIS A 81 18.40 -0.52 1.47
C HIS A 81 18.52 -2.00 1.89
N GLY A 82 17.38 -2.59 2.23
CA GLY A 82 17.30 -3.97 2.73
C GLY A 82 17.40 -4.11 4.25
N GLU A 83 17.87 -3.10 4.97
CA GLU A 83 17.88 -3.12 6.43
C GLU A 83 16.49 -2.85 7.02
N PRO A 84 16.03 -3.67 7.99
CA PRO A 84 14.79 -3.41 8.70
C PRO A 84 14.82 -2.05 9.40
N TYR A 85 13.71 -1.33 9.35
CA TYR A 85 13.58 -0.05 10.04
C TYR A 85 12.26 0.07 10.77
N SER A 86 12.32 0.22 12.09
CA SER A 86 11.16 0.51 12.92
C SER A 86 10.97 2.01 13.06
N LEU A 87 9.77 2.49 12.73
CA LEU A 87 9.47 3.93 12.86
C LEU A 87 9.41 4.33 14.34
N PRO A 88 10.16 5.37 14.77
CA PRO A 88 10.12 5.86 16.15
C PRO A 88 8.77 6.47 16.51
N ILE A 89 8.02 6.92 15.51
CA ILE A 89 6.66 7.47 15.65
C ILE A 89 5.76 6.79 14.65
N LYS A 90 4.62 6.26 15.12
CA LYS A 90 3.63 5.62 14.26
C LYS A 90 3.14 6.60 13.17
N PRO A 91 3.09 6.18 11.90
CA PRO A 91 2.74 7.05 10.77
C PRO A 91 1.24 7.39 10.72
N SER A 92 0.42 6.59 11.39
CA SER A 92 -1.04 6.76 11.42
C SER A 92 -1.60 6.13 12.70
N PRO A 93 -2.70 6.65 13.25
CA PRO A 93 -3.43 5.95 14.32
C PRO A 93 -3.82 4.51 13.96
N ASN A 94 -4.07 4.24 12.68
CA ASN A 94 -4.41 2.90 12.18
C ASN A 94 -3.20 2.05 11.75
N LEU A 95 -1.99 2.51 11.98
CA LEU A 95 -0.74 1.74 11.80
C LEU A 95 0.09 1.85 13.09
N PRO A 96 -0.34 1.17 14.17
CA PRO A 96 0.21 1.37 15.50
C PRO A 96 1.60 0.78 15.74
N ASN A 97 2.04 -0.16 14.91
CA ASN A 97 3.29 -0.90 15.06
C ASN A 97 3.83 -1.44 13.73
N ASP A 98 5.03 -2.02 13.74
CA ASP A 98 5.70 -2.55 12.56
C ASP A 98 4.91 -3.66 11.86
N GLN A 99 4.18 -4.50 12.61
CA GLN A 99 3.37 -5.56 12.04
C GLN A 99 2.25 -4.99 11.16
N SER A 100 1.56 -3.95 11.63
CA SER A 100 0.52 -3.28 10.84
C SER A 100 1.10 -2.60 9.60
N ILE A 101 2.30 -2.02 9.70
CA ILE A 101 2.99 -1.37 8.58
C ILE A 101 3.38 -2.40 7.52
N ARG A 102 3.96 -3.55 7.93
CA ARG A 102 4.32 -4.65 7.02
C ARG A 102 3.13 -5.22 6.26
N LEU A 103 2.01 -5.42 6.97
CA LEU A 103 0.79 -5.98 6.39
C LEU A 103 0.00 -4.99 5.53
N TYR A 104 0.22 -3.68 5.71
CA TYR A 104 -0.62 -2.63 5.15
C TYR A 104 -0.84 -2.75 3.64
N ALA A 105 0.23 -2.92 2.86
CA ALA A 105 0.14 -3.00 1.40
C ALA A 105 -0.73 -4.18 0.93
N SER A 106 -0.65 -5.32 1.63
CA SER A 106 -1.41 -6.54 1.33
C SER A 106 -2.86 -6.47 1.81
N LEU A 107 -3.15 -5.72 2.88
CA LEU A 107 -4.48 -5.63 3.48
C LEU A 107 -5.27 -4.40 3.03
N CYS A 108 -4.62 -3.34 2.57
CA CYS A 108 -5.27 -2.13 2.10
C CYS A 108 -6.34 -2.39 1.01
N PRO A 109 -6.18 -3.32 0.05
CA PRO A 109 -7.19 -3.63 -0.96
C PRO A 109 -8.54 -4.10 -0.38
N PHE A 110 -8.57 -4.65 0.84
CA PHE A 110 -9.81 -5.02 1.52
C PHE A 110 -10.73 -3.83 1.83
N GLU A 111 -10.22 -2.60 1.84
CA GLU A 111 -11.07 -1.39 1.96
C GLU A 111 -12.08 -1.25 0.82
N ALA A 112 -11.90 -2.02 -0.26
CA ALA A 112 -12.84 -2.12 -1.38
C ALA A 112 -13.89 -3.23 -1.21
N THR A 113 -13.92 -3.92 -0.08
CA THR A 113 -14.79 -5.05 0.24
C THR A 113 -15.63 -4.79 1.49
N ARG A 114 -16.35 -5.81 1.94
CA ARG A 114 -17.05 -5.81 3.25
C ARG A 114 -16.27 -6.57 4.33
N VAL A 115 -15.00 -6.88 4.10
CA VAL A 115 -14.12 -7.48 5.10
C VAL A 115 -13.42 -6.37 5.88
N SER A 116 -13.57 -6.39 7.19
CA SER A 116 -12.88 -5.45 8.09
C SER A 116 -11.40 -5.81 8.20
N VAL A 117 -10.55 -4.79 8.16
CA VAL A 117 -9.11 -4.88 8.45
C VAL A 117 -8.79 -4.54 9.92
N GLY A 118 -9.75 -4.70 10.82
CA GLY A 118 -9.57 -4.43 12.23
C GLY A 118 -9.63 -2.95 12.64
N ARG A 119 -10.05 -2.03 11.78
CA ARG A 119 -10.32 -0.64 12.21
C ARG A 119 -11.39 -0.65 13.30
N GLY A 120 -11.23 0.19 14.33
CA GLY A 120 -12.07 0.16 15.53
C GLY A 120 -11.66 -0.91 16.53
N THR A 121 -10.44 -1.44 16.41
CA THR A 121 -9.72 -2.24 17.43
C THR A 121 -8.38 -1.59 17.75
N THR A 122 -7.64 -2.13 18.73
CA THR A 122 -6.27 -1.68 19.03
C THR A 122 -5.20 -2.30 18.11
N PHE A 123 -5.62 -3.16 17.17
CA PHE A 123 -4.76 -3.88 16.21
C PHE A 123 -5.25 -3.76 14.74
N PRO A 124 -5.51 -2.55 14.25
CA PRO A 124 -5.92 -2.35 12.86
C PRO A 124 -4.81 -2.80 11.90
N PHE A 125 -5.20 -3.32 10.73
CA PHE A 125 -4.32 -3.94 9.73
C PHE A 125 -3.48 -5.11 10.25
N GLN A 126 -3.98 -5.81 11.27
CA GLN A 126 -3.37 -7.02 11.83
C GLN A 126 -4.39 -8.16 11.99
N VAL A 127 -5.61 -7.96 11.54
CA VAL A 127 -6.69 -8.96 11.51
C VAL A 127 -7.55 -8.73 10.27
N LEU A 128 -8.20 -9.79 9.82
CA LEU A 128 -9.21 -9.75 8.76
C LEU A 128 -10.48 -10.44 9.25
N GLY A 129 -11.65 -9.93 8.91
CA GLY A 129 -12.89 -10.62 9.25
C GLY A 129 -14.17 -9.87 8.87
N ALA A 130 -15.29 -10.61 8.87
CA ALA A 130 -16.61 -10.09 8.62
C ALA A 130 -17.65 -10.82 9.49
N PRO A 131 -18.91 -10.35 9.60
CA PRO A 131 -19.96 -10.97 10.43
C PRO A 131 -20.49 -12.29 9.86
N ASN A 132 -19.59 -13.23 9.54
CA ASN A 132 -19.94 -14.55 9.05
C ASN A 132 -18.84 -15.56 9.43
N LYS A 133 -19.21 -16.65 10.11
CA LYS A 133 -18.30 -17.71 10.57
C LYS A 133 -17.52 -18.40 9.45
N LYS A 134 -17.97 -18.31 8.20
CA LYS A 134 -17.24 -18.87 7.04
C LYS A 134 -15.83 -18.32 6.86
N TYR A 135 -15.53 -17.13 7.45
CA TYR A 135 -14.23 -16.48 7.30
C TYR A 135 -13.17 -16.94 8.29
N GLY A 136 -13.54 -17.71 9.34
CA GLY A 136 -12.58 -18.27 10.30
C GLY A 136 -13.13 -18.30 11.73
N ASP A 137 -12.29 -18.80 12.66
CA ASP A 137 -12.66 -19.00 14.06
C ASP A 137 -12.22 -17.85 14.98
N PHE A 138 -11.23 -17.06 14.55
CA PHE A 138 -10.82 -15.89 15.31
C PHE A 138 -11.91 -14.82 15.31
N THR A 139 -12.17 -14.23 16.47
CA THR A 139 -13.23 -13.22 16.60
C THR A 139 -12.72 -11.89 17.12
N PHE A 140 -13.30 -10.79 16.60
CA PHE A 140 -13.11 -9.44 17.11
C PHE A 140 -14.36 -8.60 16.89
N THR A 141 -14.50 -7.53 17.67
CA THR A 141 -15.65 -6.63 17.56
C THR A 141 -15.16 -5.21 17.37
N PRO A 142 -15.29 -4.61 16.16
CA PRO A 142 -14.98 -3.21 15.94
C PRO A 142 -15.83 -2.30 16.83
N ARG A 143 -15.20 -1.31 17.45
CA ARG A 143 -15.86 -0.34 18.34
C ARG A 143 -15.46 1.08 17.94
N SER A 144 -16.26 2.06 18.34
CA SER A 144 -15.83 3.46 18.25
C SER A 144 -14.66 3.68 19.22
N LEU A 145 -13.48 3.94 18.69
CA LEU A 145 -12.27 4.18 19.48
C LEU A 145 -11.75 5.59 19.21
N PRO A 146 -11.75 6.50 20.21
CA PRO A 146 -11.11 7.79 20.11
C PRO A 146 -9.63 7.64 19.75
N GLY A 147 -9.13 8.43 18.81
CA GLY A 147 -7.75 8.35 18.35
C GLY A 147 -7.45 7.26 17.31
N PHE A 148 -8.44 6.40 16.96
CA PHE A 148 -8.34 5.40 15.88
C PHE A 148 -9.45 5.64 14.84
N ASP A 149 -10.57 4.94 14.97
CA ASP A 149 -11.75 5.08 14.10
C ASP A 149 -13.01 5.21 14.96
N LYS A 150 -13.80 6.26 14.70
CA LYS A 150 -15.07 6.51 15.43
C LYS A 150 -16.25 5.74 14.84
N ASN A 151 -16.18 5.40 13.54
CA ASN A 151 -17.26 4.74 12.81
C ASN A 151 -16.73 3.59 11.94
N PRO A 152 -16.07 2.58 12.56
CA PRO A 152 -15.51 1.47 11.82
C PRO A 152 -16.58 0.62 11.15
N MET A 153 -16.19 -0.06 10.07
CA MET A 153 -17.02 -1.09 9.45
C MET A 153 -17.41 -2.15 10.49
N HIS A 154 -18.65 -2.63 10.45
CA HIS A 154 -19.20 -3.61 11.40
C HIS A 154 -19.14 -3.18 12.87
N LYS A 155 -19.27 -1.89 13.15
CA LYS A 155 -19.27 -1.35 14.52
C LYS A 155 -20.24 -2.11 15.44
N ASN A 156 -19.73 -2.58 16.58
CA ASN A 156 -20.46 -3.36 17.61
C ASN A 156 -20.99 -4.73 17.12
N VAL A 157 -20.54 -5.22 15.97
CA VAL A 157 -20.89 -6.55 15.46
C VAL A 157 -19.69 -7.47 15.56
N VAL A 158 -19.90 -8.72 16.01
CA VAL A 158 -18.84 -9.72 16.04
C VAL A 158 -18.44 -10.10 14.62
N CYS A 159 -17.15 -9.94 14.30
CA CYS A 159 -16.53 -10.41 13.07
C CYS A 159 -15.77 -11.70 13.34
N TYR A 160 -15.77 -12.59 12.35
CA TYR A 160 -15.05 -13.85 12.31
C TYR A 160 -14.01 -13.78 11.21
N GLY A 161 -12.83 -14.36 11.45
CA GLY A 161 -11.76 -14.28 10.45
C GLY A 161 -10.41 -14.77 10.95
N GLU A 162 -9.34 -14.03 10.60
CA GLU A 162 -7.95 -14.40 10.86
C GLU A 162 -7.24 -13.38 11.74
N ASP A 163 -6.37 -13.89 12.63
CA ASP A 163 -5.42 -13.12 13.43
C ASP A 163 -4.05 -13.13 12.76
N LEU A 164 -3.60 -11.97 12.32
CA LEU A 164 -2.32 -11.77 11.62
C LEU A 164 -1.28 -11.05 12.48
N ARG A 165 -1.55 -10.87 13.79
CA ARG A 165 -0.62 -10.15 14.69
C ARG A 165 0.75 -10.81 14.79
N ASN A 166 0.80 -12.13 14.60
CA ASN A 166 2.03 -12.94 14.64
C ASN A 166 2.34 -13.60 13.28
N ALA A 167 1.83 -13.06 12.18
CA ALA A 167 2.15 -13.58 10.85
C ALA A 167 3.58 -13.19 10.48
N ASP A 168 4.45 -14.18 10.29
CA ASP A 168 5.89 -13.99 10.04
C ASP A 168 6.25 -13.96 8.54
N ASP A 169 5.32 -14.38 7.68
CA ASP A 169 5.56 -14.68 6.27
C ASP A 169 5.25 -13.54 5.30
N VAL A 170 5.06 -12.32 5.81
CA VAL A 170 4.75 -11.14 4.98
C VAL A 170 5.98 -10.28 4.81
N ASN A 171 6.72 -10.58 3.76
CA ASN A 171 7.82 -9.75 3.28
C ASN A 171 7.39 -9.05 1.98
N GLY A 172 6.97 -7.80 2.09
CA GLY A 172 6.50 -7.01 0.95
C GLY A 172 5.00 -7.14 0.70
N PHE A 173 4.61 -7.42 -0.55
CA PHE A 173 3.21 -7.45 -1.01
C PHE A 173 2.77 -8.85 -1.42
N THR A 174 1.63 -9.30 -0.93
CA THR A 174 0.98 -10.56 -1.33
C THR A 174 -0.53 -10.36 -1.54
N LEU A 175 -1.09 -11.09 -2.50
CA LEU A 175 -2.53 -11.20 -2.72
C LEU A 175 -3.13 -12.42 -2.00
N ARG A 176 -2.32 -13.25 -1.32
CA ARG A 176 -2.74 -14.50 -0.68
C ARG A 176 -3.98 -14.31 0.20
N TYR A 177 -3.94 -13.34 1.11
CA TYR A 177 -5.06 -13.05 1.99
C TYR A 177 -6.31 -12.64 1.23
N PHE A 178 -6.15 -11.77 0.22
CA PHE A 178 -7.27 -11.29 -0.59
C PHE A 178 -7.91 -12.43 -1.38
N LEU A 179 -7.10 -13.26 -2.03
CA LEU A 179 -7.57 -14.43 -2.78
C LEU A 179 -8.22 -15.46 -1.87
N HIS A 180 -7.70 -15.68 -0.65
CA HIS A 180 -8.29 -16.58 0.33
C HIS A 180 -9.70 -16.11 0.73
N PHE A 181 -9.86 -14.87 1.17
CA PHE A 181 -11.16 -14.31 1.56
C PHE A 181 -12.13 -14.20 0.38
N TYR A 182 -11.64 -13.89 -0.81
CA TYR A 182 -12.45 -13.90 -2.04
C TYR A 182 -13.07 -15.29 -2.28
N ARG A 183 -12.28 -16.36 -2.19
CA ARG A 183 -12.77 -17.74 -2.34
C ARG A 183 -13.74 -18.12 -1.25
N LEU A 184 -13.43 -17.85 0.02
CA LEU A 184 -14.33 -18.11 1.16
C LEU A 184 -15.66 -17.36 1.03
N SER A 185 -15.65 -16.17 0.42
CA SER A 185 -16.86 -15.38 0.25
C SER A 185 -17.89 -16.10 -0.63
N GLY A 186 -17.46 -16.76 -1.70
CA GLY A 186 -18.33 -17.33 -2.72
C GLY A 186 -19.16 -16.30 -3.50
N GLU A 187 -18.86 -15.01 -3.33
CA GLU A 187 -19.70 -13.90 -3.83
C GLU A 187 -19.33 -13.45 -5.26
N GLY A 188 -18.24 -13.98 -5.81
CA GLY A 188 -17.76 -13.59 -7.13
C GLY A 188 -17.55 -12.07 -7.23
N ALA A 189 -18.09 -11.43 -8.25
CA ALA A 189 -17.93 -9.98 -8.45
C ALA A 189 -18.51 -9.12 -7.31
N ALA A 190 -19.50 -9.61 -6.56
CA ALA A 190 -20.12 -8.88 -5.45
C ALA A 190 -19.18 -8.71 -4.23
N PHE A 191 -18.13 -9.52 -4.13
CA PHE A 191 -17.09 -9.37 -3.12
C PHE A 191 -16.43 -7.97 -3.21
N PHE A 192 -16.27 -7.45 -4.42
CA PHE A 192 -15.76 -6.10 -4.67
C PHE A 192 -16.87 -5.07 -4.49
N SER A 193 -17.34 -4.86 -3.24
CA SER A 193 -18.42 -3.91 -2.95
C SER A 193 -18.15 -2.49 -3.45
N ARG A 194 -16.88 -2.14 -3.67
CA ARG A 194 -16.38 -0.89 -4.23
C ARG A 194 -15.30 -1.16 -5.30
N ALA A 195 -15.69 -1.86 -6.38
CA ALA A 195 -14.79 -2.34 -7.42
C ALA A 195 -13.85 -1.25 -7.99
N ARG A 196 -14.39 -0.05 -8.26
CA ARG A 196 -13.57 1.09 -8.73
C ARG A 196 -12.53 1.50 -7.69
N TRP A 197 -12.85 1.44 -6.40
CA TRP A 197 -11.90 1.76 -5.32
C TRP A 197 -10.75 0.75 -5.26
N PHE A 198 -11.07 -0.55 -5.43
CA PHE A 198 -10.03 -1.58 -5.57
C PHE A 198 -9.07 -1.26 -6.73
N ASP A 199 -9.63 -0.93 -7.90
CA ASP A 199 -8.84 -0.60 -9.09
C ASP A 199 -7.95 0.63 -8.87
N LEU A 200 -8.43 1.64 -8.13
CA LEU A 200 -7.64 2.83 -7.78
C LEU A 200 -6.49 2.49 -6.80
N LEU A 201 -6.75 1.65 -5.80
CA LEU A 201 -5.73 1.21 -4.84
C LEU A 201 -4.65 0.36 -5.52
N MET A 202 -5.05 -0.50 -6.46
CA MET A 202 -4.13 -1.34 -7.24
C MET A 202 -3.46 -0.60 -8.41
N GLY A 203 -3.96 0.60 -8.75
CA GLY A 203 -3.47 1.36 -9.90
C GLY A 203 -3.85 0.79 -11.27
N THR A 204 -4.69 -0.26 -11.31
CA THR A 204 -5.12 -0.95 -12.52
C THR A 204 -6.35 -1.83 -12.23
N ASP A 205 -7.19 -2.10 -13.23
CA ASP A 205 -8.28 -3.07 -13.12
C ASP A 205 -7.86 -4.51 -13.47
N SER A 206 -6.64 -4.69 -13.98
CA SER A 206 -6.15 -5.99 -14.44
C SER A 206 -6.13 -7.02 -13.32
N VAL A 207 -5.76 -6.61 -12.09
CA VAL A 207 -5.71 -7.47 -10.90
C VAL A 207 -7.10 -7.99 -10.55
N ARG A 208 -8.10 -7.11 -10.47
CA ARG A 208 -9.48 -7.51 -10.19
C ARG A 208 -10.02 -8.44 -11.27
N LYS A 209 -9.77 -8.12 -12.54
CA LYS A 209 -10.19 -8.96 -13.67
C LYS A 209 -9.54 -10.34 -13.62
N ALA A 210 -8.27 -10.43 -13.24
CA ALA A 210 -7.55 -11.69 -13.07
C ALA A 210 -8.13 -12.53 -11.92
N ILE A 211 -8.43 -11.90 -10.77
CA ILE A 211 -9.11 -12.57 -9.65
C ILE A 211 -10.47 -13.13 -10.07
N LEU A 212 -11.26 -12.37 -10.83
CA LEU A 212 -12.58 -12.80 -11.32
C LEU A 212 -12.49 -13.96 -12.32
N ARG A 213 -11.39 -14.09 -13.06
CA ARG A 213 -11.14 -15.27 -13.93
C ARG A 213 -10.72 -16.51 -13.13
N GLY A 214 -10.32 -16.35 -11.85
CA GLY A 214 -9.80 -17.44 -11.03
C GLY A 214 -8.29 -17.66 -11.19
N ASP A 215 -7.55 -16.68 -11.71
CA ASP A 215 -6.10 -16.77 -11.88
C ASP A 215 -5.41 -16.97 -10.51
N SER A 216 -4.31 -17.74 -10.50
CA SER A 216 -3.49 -17.91 -9.30
C SER A 216 -2.74 -16.63 -8.94
N GLU A 217 -2.30 -16.50 -7.68
CA GLU A 217 -1.46 -15.37 -7.26
C GLU A 217 -0.20 -15.26 -8.13
N GLU A 218 0.44 -16.39 -8.42
CA GLU A 218 1.62 -16.45 -9.27
C GLU A 218 1.34 -15.89 -10.68
N THR A 219 0.25 -16.32 -11.32
CA THR A 219 -0.16 -15.82 -12.64
C THR A 219 -0.39 -14.30 -12.60
N ILE A 220 -1.08 -13.82 -11.56
CA ILE A 220 -1.36 -12.40 -11.38
C ILE A 220 -0.05 -11.62 -11.21
N ARG A 221 0.85 -12.09 -10.34
CA ARG A 221 2.17 -11.44 -10.09
C ARG A 221 3.05 -11.43 -11.34
N ASN A 222 3.03 -12.49 -12.13
CA ASN A 222 3.79 -12.54 -13.37
C ASN A 222 3.35 -11.50 -14.38
N SER A 223 2.08 -11.08 -14.35
CA SER A 223 1.52 -10.11 -15.30
C SER A 223 2.16 -8.71 -15.25
N TRP A 224 2.74 -8.31 -14.12
CA TRP A 224 3.38 -7.00 -13.96
C TRP A 224 4.92 -7.04 -13.89
N GLN A 225 5.54 -8.24 -13.94
CA GLN A 225 6.99 -8.37 -13.73
C GLN A 225 7.83 -7.58 -14.75
N LYS A 226 7.42 -7.53 -16.01
CA LYS A 226 8.15 -6.77 -17.04
C LYS A 226 8.20 -5.28 -16.68
N GLU A 227 7.07 -4.69 -16.37
CA GLU A 227 6.99 -3.27 -16.00
C GLU A 227 7.73 -2.98 -14.69
N LEU A 228 7.68 -3.93 -13.74
CA LEU A 228 8.38 -3.83 -12.48
C LEU A 228 9.90 -3.84 -12.67
N GLN A 229 10.42 -4.66 -13.61
CA GLN A 229 11.84 -4.65 -13.97
C GLN A 229 12.26 -3.32 -14.60
N ASP A 230 11.45 -2.75 -15.47
CA ASP A 230 11.72 -1.44 -16.07
C ASP A 230 11.70 -0.33 -15.00
N TYR A 231 10.75 -0.39 -14.05
CA TYR A 231 10.75 0.51 -12.90
C TYR A 231 12.01 0.35 -12.04
N LYS A 232 12.46 -0.86 -11.73
CA LYS A 232 13.69 -1.11 -10.95
C LYS A 232 14.91 -0.47 -11.63
N LYS A 233 15.06 -0.61 -12.94
CA LYS A 233 16.15 0.05 -13.70
C LYS A 233 16.08 1.57 -13.60
N MET A 234 14.88 2.14 -13.68
CA MET A 234 14.68 3.58 -13.53
C MET A 234 15.00 4.04 -12.10
N ARG A 235 14.48 3.33 -11.09
CA ARG A 235 14.69 3.60 -9.66
C ARG A 235 16.17 3.68 -9.29
N ASN A 236 16.99 2.76 -9.80
CA ASN A 236 18.41 2.65 -9.46
C ASN A 236 19.23 3.93 -9.75
N LYS A 237 18.77 4.79 -10.67
CA LYS A 237 19.42 6.09 -10.95
C LYS A 237 19.28 7.09 -9.79
N TYR A 238 18.35 6.85 -8.86
CA TYR A 238 17.92 7.83 -7.86
C TYR A 238 18.22 7.39 -6.43
N LEU A 239 18.75 6.17 -6.24
CA LEU A 239 19.09 5.66 -4.93
C LEU A 239 20.18 6.49 -4.25
N LEU A 240 20.13 6.54 -2.93
CA LEU A 240 21.05 7.26 -2.04
C LEU A 240 21.72 6.33 -1.02
N TYR A 241 21.15 5.15 -0.79
CA TYR A 241 21.52 4.26 0.32
C TYR A 241 21.85 2.86 -0.22
N GLU A 242 23.00 2.73 -0.87
CA GLU A 242 23.53 1.46 -1.42
C GLU A 242 24.46 0.77 -0.43
#